data_e38124787a4a4519bdd69de579d254db
#
_entry.id   e38124787a4a4519bdd69de579d254db
#
_cell.length_a   1.000
_cell.length_b   1.000
_cell.length_c   1.000
_cell.angle_alpha   90.00
_cell.angle_beta   90.00
_cell.angle_gamma   90.00
#
_symmetry.space_group_name_H-M   'P 1'
#
loop_
_entity.id
_entity.type
_entity.pdbx_description
1 polymer ?
#
loop_
_entity_poly.entity_id
_entity_poly.type
_entity_poly.pdbx_seq_one_letter_code
_entity_poly.pdbx_strand_id
1 'polypeptide(L)'
;MESKMKILVVADGIGEEIYDRAFYEALLELGHDAHRFTWKEYYRHYQYPNRFDTDGNSIKSLYYRIQNRFITGPVTAKINSDLIKRCKQLHPDLVFIYRGTHIYPSTIRDIRKTGALVFGYNNDDPFSPEYPRYFWRHFRRSIPFYDHIFAYRWKNIDDYHRMGYRKTSLLRSYYLKKNNFRSDAVQPAYACDVIFIGHFENDGRDLAIKALLDAGVDLKLFGTGWETSDLHDFFVQRFGAIKPLYHAEYNKALNSAKIALVFLSKLNNDTYTRRCFEIPATGTMMMAEYTADLAGMFEEGKDAEFFRNHDELVEKVLRYIRHPERISEVGSTGYARLLADGHEVTDRAASVVEQYYQCKGIN
;
A
#
# COMPACT_ATOMS: atom_id res chain seq x y z
N MET A 1 -8.61 2.33 31.07
CA MET A 1 -7.68 1.39 30.40
C MET A 1 -8.52 0.56 29.44
N GLU A 2 -8.28 0.69 28.14
CA GLU A 2 -8.92 -0.19 27.15
C GLU A 2 -8.56 -1.65 27.45
N SER A 3 -9.55 -2.53 27.40
CA SER A 3 -9.31 -3.95 27.70
C SER A 3 -8.43 -4.57 26.61
N LYS A 4 -7.44 -5.33 27.02
CA LYS A 4 -6.54 -6.06 26.12
C LYS A 4 -7.36 -7.03 25.26
N MET A 5 -7.40 -6.76 23.94
CA MET A 5 -8.11 -7.59 22.96
C MET A 5 -7.20 -8.66 22.38
N LYS A 6 -7.79 -9.79 21.99
CA LYS A 6 -7.12 -10.81 21.20
C LYS A 6 -7.48 -10.66 19.72
N ILE A 7 -6.51 -10.31 18.90
CA ILE A 7 -6.72 -9.93 17.49
C ILE A 7 -5.97 -10.87 16.56
N LEU A 8 -6.64 -11.41 15.55
CA LEU A 8 -6.03 -12.20 14.50
C LEU A 8 -5.95 -11.41 13.20
N VAL A 9 -4.75 -11.01 12.80
CA VAL A 9 -4.48 -10.39 11.49
C VAL A 9 -4.32 -11.49 10.44
N VAL A 10 -5.15 -11.45 9.41
CA VAL A 10 -5.21 -12.46 8.34
C VAL A 10 -4.87 -11.83 7.01
N ALA A 11 -3.88 -12.36 6.27
CA ALA A 11 -3.44 -11.80 5.00
C ALA A 11 -2.79 -12.83 4.07
N ASP A 12 -2.49 -12.43 2.84
CA ASP A 12 -1.74 -13.27 1.90
C ASP A 12 -0.26 -13.47 2.33
N GLY A 13 0.30 -12.55 3.11
CA GLY A 13 1.70 -12.55 3.54
C GLY A 13 2.67 -12.01 2.49
N ILE A 14 2.15 -11.41 1.41
CA ILE A 14 2.97 -10.76 0.38
C ILE A 14 3.24 -9.32 0.82
N GLY A 15 4.52 -8.90 0.79
CA GLY A 15 4.91 -7.59 1.30
C GLY A 15 4.61 -7.44 2.80
N GLU A 16 4.71 -8.54 3.56
CA GLU A 16 4.29 -8.62 4.97
C GLU A 16 4.82 -7.47 5.83
N GLU A 17 6.08 -7.04 5.60
CA GLU A 17 6.74 -6.00 6.41
C GLU A 17 6.04 -4.65 6.37
N ILE A 18 5.32 -4.40 5.27
CA ILE A 18 4.64 -3.14 5.02
C ILE A 18 3.11 -3.25 5.07
N TYR A 19 2.58 -4.47 5.25
CA TYR A 19 1.14 -4.76 5.30
C TYR A 19 0.75 -5.46 6.60
N ASP A 20 0.57 -6.76 6.56
CA ASP A 20 0.00 -7.50 7.70
C ASP A 20 0.93 -7.57 8.92
N ARG A 21 2.26 -7.66 8.73
CA ARG A 21 3.21 -7.58 9.84
C ARG A 21 3.22 -6.19 10.47
N ALA A 22 3.11 -5.13 9.66
CA ALA A 22 3.04 -3.77 10.17
C ALA A 22 1.82 -3.56 11.07
N PHE A 23 0.63 -4.02 10.66
CA PHE A 23 -0.56 -3.98 11.50
C PHE A 23 -0.42 -4.86 12.76
N TYR A 24 0.14 -6.05 12.61
CA TYR A 24 0.39 -6.94 13.74
C TYR A 24 1.31 -6.30 14.80
N GLU A 25 2.44 -5.72 14.37
CA GLU A 25 3.39 -5.04 15.26
C GLU A 25 2.76 -3.79 15.90
N ALA A 26 1.99 -3.01 15.14
CA ALA A 26 1.27 -1.85 15.65
C ALA A 26 0.23 -2.23 16.71
N LEU A 27 -0.51 -3.32 16.53
CA LEU A 27 -1.47 -3.82 17.53
C LEU A 27 -0.78 -4.30 18.80
N LEU A 28 0.42 -4.90 18.69
CA LEU A 28 1.24 -5.25 19.87
C LEU A 28 1.75 -3.99 20.58
N GLU A 29 2.18 -2.96 19.84
CA GLU A 29 2.61 -1.66 20.40
C GLU A 29 1.47 -0.98 21.17
N LEU A 30 0.22 -1.11 20.69
CA LEU A 30 -1.00 -0.64 21.37
C LEU A 30 -1.40 -1.50 22.58
N GLY A 31 -0.65 -2.57 22.91
CA GLY A 31 -0.86 -3.41 24.09
C GLY A 31 -1.83 -4.58 23.92
N HIS A 32 -2.31 -4.84 22.69
CA HIS A 32 -3.22 -5.94 22.40
C HIS A 32 -2.48 -7.29 22.26
N ASP A 33 -3.22 -8.41 22.40
CA ASP A 33 -2.74 -9.77 22.14
C ASP A 33 -2.95 -10.10 20.65
N ALA A 34 -2.00 -9.67 19.81
CA ALA A 34 -2.10 -9.84 18.38
C ALA A 34 -1.46 -11.16 17.90
N HIS A 35 -2.05 -11.73 16.87
CA HIS A 35 -1.60 -12.94 16.20
C HIS A 35 -1.71 -12.78 14.69
N ARG A 36 -0.98 -13.60 13.93
CA ARG A 36 -1.01 -13.59 12.46
C ARG A 36 -1.44 -14.93 11.89
N PHE A 37 -2.14 -14.89 10.77
CA PHE A 37 -2.39 -16.02 9.89
C PHE A 37 -2.16 -15.58 8.45
N THR A 38 -1.25 -16.24 7.73
CA THR A 38 -0.95 -15.93 6.33
C THR A 38 -1.00 -17.19 5.48
N TRP A 39 -1.30 -17.04 4.17
CA TRP A 39 -1.44 -18.20 3.29
C TRP A 39 -0.38 -18.30 2.19
N LYS A 40 0.62 -17.40 2.12
CA LYS A 40 1.71 -17.52 1.14
C LYS A 40 2.41 -18.88 1.18
N GLU A 41 2.62 -19.44 2.38
CA GLU A 41 3.33 -20.70 2.57
C GLU A 41 2.59 -21.91 1.98
N TYR A 42 1.26 -21.83 1.82
CA TYR A 42 0.47 -22.87 1.15
C TYR A 42 0.79 -23.00 -0.33
N TYR A 43 1.34 -21.92 -0.91
CA TYR A 43 1.75 -21.84 -2.29
C TYR A 43 3.27 -21.71 -2.43
N ARG A 44 4.05 -22.07 -1.42
CA ARG A 44 5.52 -21.92 -1.33
C ARG A 44 6.26 -22.28 -2.61
N HIS A 45 5.78 -23.28 -3.34
CA HIS A 45 6.41 -23.75 -4.57
C HIS A 45 6.07 -22.90 -5.82
N TYR A 46 5.30 -21.81 -5.66
CA TYR A 46 4.78 -20.99 -6.78
C TYR A 46 4.93 -19.51 -6.59
N GLN A 47 5.22 -19.09 -5.37
CA GLN A 47 5.26 -17.67 -5.04
C GLN A 47 6.53 -17.04 -5.60
N TYR A 48 6.58 -16.74 -6.80
CA TYR A 48 7.73 -16.19 -7.49
C TYR A 48 8.76 -17.30 -7.81
N PRO A 49 8.58 -18.05 -8.90
CA PRO A 49 9.72 -18.67 -9.50
C PRO A 49 10.69 -17.51 -9.72
N ASN A 50 11.84 -17.53 -9.04
CA ASN A 50 13.00 -16.88 -9.63
C ASN A 50 12.95 -17.32 -11.08
N ARG A 51 13.01 -16.39 -12.04
CA ARG A 51 13.02 -16.70 -13.50
C ARG A 51 14.07 -17.76 -13.85
N PHE A 52 14.89 -18.16 -12.90
CA PHE A 52 15.99 -19.12 -12.97
C PHE A 52 15.73 -20.43 -12.22
N ASP A 53 14.56 -20.61 -11.59
CA ASP A 53 14.24 -21.85 -10.88
C ASP A 53 13.74 -22.88 -11.90
N THR A 54 14.62 -23.82 -12.28
CA THR A 54 14.40 -24.86 -13.29
C THR A 54 13.33 -25.90 -12.88
N ASP A 55 12.94 -25.94 -11.61
CA ASP A 55 11.86 -26.80 -11.08
C ASP A 55 10.44 -26.33 -11.47
N GLY A 56 10.30 -25.19 -12.15
CA GLY A 56 9.03 -24.57 -12.54
C GLY A 56 8.16 -25.35 -13.53
N ASN A 57 8.65 -26.44 -14.13
CA ASN A 57 7.98 -27.21 -15.18
C ASN A 57 7.37 -28.54 -14.71
N SER A 58 7.33 -28.85 -13.41
CA SER A 58 6.71 -30.08 -12.93
C SER A 58 5.17 -29.99 -12.94
N ILE A 59 4.49 -31.14 -13.14
CA ILE A 59 3.02 -31.24 -13.04
C ILE A 59 2.52 -30.72 -11.69
N LYS A 60 3.29 -30.95 -10.64
CA LYS A 60 3.03 -30.41 -9.31
C LYS A 60 3.04 -28.89 -9.30
N SER A 61 3.99 -28.26 -9.98
CA SER A 61 4.07 -26.82 -10.18
C SER A 61 2.81 -26.28 -10.86
N LEU A 62 2.42 -26.87 -11.97
CA LEU A 62 1.23 -26.48 -12.70
C LEU A 62 -0.04 -26.59 -11.87
N TYR A 63 -0.20 -27.66 -11.08
CA TYR A 63 -1.34 -27.89 -10.18
C TYR A 63 -1.58 -26.75 -9.19
N TYR A 64 -0.56 -26.27 -8.55
CA TYR A 64 -0.69 -25.18 -7.59
C TYR A 64 -0.82 -23.81 -8.31
N ARG A 65 -0.07 -23.57 -9.40
CA ARG A 65 -0.18 -22.33 -10.21
C ARG A 65 -1.62 -22.11 -10.67
N ILE A 66 -2.29 -23.16 -11.14
CA ILE A 66 -3.71 -23.08 -11.54
C ILE A 66 -4.58 -22.69 -10.33
N GLN A 67 -4.39 -23.34 -9.17
CA GLN A 67 -5.18 -23.03 -7.98
C GLN A 67 -4.96 -21.61 -7.49
N ASN A 68 -3.71 -21.14 -7.44
CA ASN A 68 -3.40 -19.76 -7.03
C ASN A 68 -3.94 -18.76 -8.05
N ARG A 69 -3.74 -19.01 -9.36
CA ARG A 69 -4.22 -18.11 -10.41
C ARG A 69 -5.74 -17.93 -10.35
N PHE A 70 -6.49 -19.01 -10.26
CA PHE A 70 -7.95 -18.98 -10.25
C PHE A 70 -8.57 -18.94 -8.87
N ILE A 71 -7.75 -18.90 -7.82
CA ILE A 71 -8.15 -18.81 -6.41
C ILE A 71 -9.23 -19.85 -6.08
N THR A 72 -8.92 -21.11 -6.32
CA THR A 72 -9.86 -22.23 -6.16
C THR A 72 -9.10 -23.54 -5.93
N GLY A 73 -9.81 -24.58 -5.50
CA GLY A 73 -9.27 -25.93 -5.36
C GLY A 73 -8.88 -26.29 -3.93
N PRO A 74 -8.28 -27.50 -3.75
CA PRO A 74 -7.95 -28.06 -2.44
C PRO A 74 -7.06 -27.19 -1.57
N VAL A 75 -6.09 -26.48 -2.16
CA VAL A 75 -5.19 -25.57 -1.40
C VAL A 75 -5.98 -24.42 -0.81
N THR A 76 -6.82 -23.75 -1.61
CA THR A 76 -7.67 -22.66 -1.11
C THR A 76 -8.66 -23.17 -0.06
N ALA A 77 -9.24 -24.37 -0.24
CA ALA A 77 -10.09 -25.00 0.76
C ALA A 77 -9.35 -25.27 2.07
N LYS A 78 -8.10 -25.75 1.98
CA LYS A 78 -7.24 -25.99 3.17
C LYS A 78 -6.94 -24.68 3.91
N ILE A 79 -6.60 -23.59 3.23
CA ILE A 79 -6.41 -22.27 3.84
C ILE A 79 -7.62 -21.90 4.70
N ASN A 80 -8.83 -22.04 4.14
CA ASN A 80 -10.06 -21.69 4.82
C ASN A 80 -10.35 -22.62 6.03
N SER A 81 -10.11 -23.92 5.89
CA SER A 81 -10.27 -24.88 6.98
C SER A 81 -9.29 -24.58 8.14
N ASP A 82 -8.01 -24.30 7.81
CA ASP A 82 -6.99 -24.02 8.80
C ASP A 82 -7.24 -22.68 9.51
N LEU A 83 -7.73 -21.67 8.79
CA LEU A 83 -8.15 -20.39 9.37
C LEU A 83 -9.29 -20.57 10.38
N ILE A 84 -10.34 -21.34 10.05
CA ILE A 84 -11.43 -21.65 10.98
C ILE A 84 -10.89 -22.39 12.22
N LYS A 85 -10.02 -23.40 12.01
CA LYS A 85 -9.37 -24.13 13.11
C LYS A 85 -8.57 -23.19 14.01
N ARG A 86 -7.80 -22.27 13.41
CA ARG A 86 -7.02 -21.26 14.15
C ARG A 86 -7.92 -20.34 14.98
N CYS A 87 -9.02 -19.86 14.42
CA CYS A 87 -9.98 -19.02 15.15
C CYS A 87 -10.62 -19.79 16.33
N LYS A 88 -10.98 -21.07 16.12
CA LYS A 88 -11.53 -21.92 17.22
C LYS A 88 -10.53 -22.20 18.34
N GLN A 89 -9.23 -22.26 18.04
CA GLN A 89 -8.17 -22.45 19.05
C GLN A 89 -7.81 -21.15 19.78
N LEU A 90 -7.78 -20.07 19.05
CA LEU A 90 -7.34 -18.77 19.55
C LEU A 90 -8.45 -18.03 20.32
N HIS A 91 -9.71 -18.22 19.91
CA HIS A 91 -10.87 -17.44 20.38
C HIS A 91 -10.61 -15.93 20.29
N PRO A 92 -10.35 -15.38 19.08
CA PRO A 92 -10.08 -13.95 18.93
C PRO A 92 -11.35 -13.12 19.16
N ASP A 93 -11.20 -11.91 19.69
CA ASP A 93 -12.25 -10.90 19.74
C ASP A 93 -12.52 -10.30 18.37
N LEU A 94 -11.43 -10.09 17.61
CA LEU A 94 -11.44 -9.50 16.27
C LEU A 94 -10.58 -10.32 15.30
N VAL A 95 -11.11 -10.57 14.11
CA VAL A 95 -10.37 -11.07 12.95
C VAL A 95 -10.31 -9.96 11.91
N PHE A 96 -9.12 -9.41 11.68
CA PHE A 96 -8.86 -8.35 10.71
C PHE A 96 -8.26 -8.95 9.43
N ILE A 97 -9.02 -8.96 8.33
CA ILE A 97 -8.66 -9.61 7.07
C ILE A 97 -8.15 -8.56 6.08
N TYR A 98 -6.85 -8.59 5.83
CA TYR A 98 -6.18 -7.76 4.84
C TYR A 98 -6.13 -8.50 3.49
N ARG A 99 -6.72 -7.93 2.41
CA ARG A 99 -6.77 -8.52 1.06
C ARG A 99 -7.38 -9.92 1.01
N GLY A 100 -8.60 -10.08 1.49
CA GLY A 100 -9.28 -11.36 1.63
C GLY A 100 -9.62 -12.12 0.33
N THR A 101 -8.72 -12.16 -0.66
CA THR A 101 -8.93 -12.77 -1.99
C THR A 101 -9.20 -14.28 -1.92
N HIS A 102 -8.56 -14.98 -0.98
CA HIS A 102 -8.63 -16.44 -0.82
C HIS A 102 -9.64 -16.90 0.24
N ILE A 103 -10.32 -15.98 0.93
CA ILE A 103 -11.21 -16.30 2.03
C ILE A 103 -12.64 -16.47 1.52
N TYR A 104 -13.24 -17.63 1.80
CA TYR A 104 -14.59 -17.96 1.35
C TYR A 104 -15.66 -17.25 2.18
N PRO A 105 -16.82 -16.95 1.59
CA PRO A 105 -17.97 -16.40 2.34
C PRO A 105 -18.42 -17.30 3.51
N SER A 106 -18.37 -18.63 3.33
CA SER A 106 -18.67 -19.60 4.39
C SER A 106 -17.69 -19.48 5.57
N THR A 107 -16.41 -19.27 5.28
CA THR A 107 -15.37 -19.12 6.31
C THR A 107 -15.62 -17.92 7.20
N ILE A 108 -15.98 -16.77 6.62
CA ILE A 108 -16.31 -15.56 7.40
C ILE A 108 -17.54 -15.83 8.28
N ARG A 109 -18.58 -16.46 7.75
CA ARG A 109 -19.76 -16.84 8.55
C ARG A 109 -19.42 -17.78 9.70
N ASP A 110 -18.53 -18.77 9.46
CA ASP A 110 -18.16 -19.73 10.49
C ASP A 110 -17.25 -19.12 11.56
N ILE A 111 -16.36 -18.17 11.20
CA ILE A 111 -15.59 -17.37 12.16
C ILE A 111 -16.54 -16.55 13.05
N ARG A 112 -17.52 -15.86 12.46
CA ARG A 112 -18.50 -15.07 13.24
C ARG A 112 -19.29 -15.92 14.25
N LYS A 113 -19.57 -17.18 13.94
CA LYS A 113 -20.22 -18.11 14.90
C LYS A 113 -19.37 -18.39 16.13
N THR A 114 -18.06 -18.12 16.11
CA THR A 114 -17.20 -18.24 17.29
C THR A 114 -17.30 -17.04 18.24
N GLY A 115 -18.06 -16.00 17.88
CA GLY A 115 -18.23 -14.76 18.65
C GLY A 115 -17.29 -13.61 18.24
N ALA A 116 -16.32 -13.89 17.36
CA ALA A 116 -15.41 -12.89 16.83
C ALA A 116 -16.12 -11.91 15.88
N LEU A 117 -15.80 -10.61 15.95
CA LEU A 117 -16.08 -9.69 14.85
C LEU A 117 -15.10 -9.92 13.72
N VAL A 118 -15.56 -9.73 12.48
CA VAL A 118 -14.72 -9.90 11.29
C VAL A 118 -14.71 -8.60 10.48
N PHE A 119 -13.54 -7.98 10.41
CA PHE A 119 -13.31 -6.77 9.63
C PHE A 119 -12.51 -7.06 8.36
N GLY A 120 -12.82 -6.35 7.28
CA GLY A 120 -12.12 -6.44 6.01
C GLY A 120 -11.39 -5.14 5.67
N TYR A 121 -10.26 -5.25 4.96
CA TYR A 121 -9.53 -4.12 4.41
C TYR A 121 -8.81 -4.50 3.12
N ASN A 122 -8.92 -3.67 2.10
CA ASN A 122 -8.18 -3.84 0.84
C ASN A 122 -7.54 -2.52 0.42
N ASN A 123 -6.25 -2.54 0.15
CA ASN A 123 -5.52 -1.41 -0.44
C ASN A 123 -5.68 -1.34 -1.97
N ASP A 124 -5.95 -2.47 -2.63
CA ASP A 124 -6.29 -2.53 -4.05
C ASP A 124 -7.80 -2.27 -4.25
N ASP A 125 -8.20 -1.85 -5.46
CA ASP A 125 -9.62 -1.64 -5.77
C ASP A 125 -10.31 -2.96 -6.14
N PRO A 126 -11.13 -3.57 -5.26
CA PRO A 126 -11.80 -4.83 -5.57
C PRO A 126 -12.91 -4.70 -6.62
N PHE A 127 -13.23 -3.49 -7.05
CA PHE A 127 -14.26 -3.18 -8.05
C PHE A 127 -13.68 -2.70 -9.39
N SER A 128 -12.35 -2.52 -9.48
CA SER A 128 -11.71 -2.14 -10.73
C SER A 128 -11.98 -3.18 -11.82
N PRO A 129 -12.39 -2.75 -13.03
CA PRO A 129 -12.62 -3.64 -14.17
C PRO A 129 -11.31 -4.24 -14.72
N GLU A 130 -10.17 -3.67 -14.39
CA GLU A 130 -8.85 -4.10 -14.84
C GLU A 130 -8.43 -5.45 -14.22
N TYR A 131 -9.00 -5.81 -13.07
CA TYR A 131 -8.76 -7.13 -12.49
C TYR A 131 -9.59 -8.21 -13.17
N PRO A 132 -9.03 -9.43 -13.39
CA PRO A 132 -9.81 -10.57 -13.83
C PRO A 132 -11.01 -10.82 -12.92
N ARG A 133 -12.19 -11.12 -13.47
CA ARG A 133 -13.43 -11.30 -12.70
C ARG A 133 -13.33 -12.31 -11.56
N TYR A 134 -12.48 -13.32 -11.69
CA TYR A 134 -12.28 -14.34 -10.66
C TYR A 134 -11.44 -13.86 -9.48
N PHE A 135 -10.59 -12.83 -9.65
CA PHE A 135 -9.62 -12.43 -8.65
C PHE A 135 -10.28 -11.99 -7.33
N TRP A 136 -11.26 -11.08 -7.41
CA TRP A 136 -11.98 -10.56 -6.25
C TRP A 136 -13.31 -11.29 -5.95
N ARG A 137 -13.60 -12.44 -6.60
CA ARG A 137 -14.92 -13.08 -6.49
C ARG A 137 -15.29 -13.53 -5.09
N HIS A 138 -14.33 -14.08 -4.33
CA HIS A 138 -14.60 -14.53 -2.96
C HIS A 138 -14.81 -13.33 -2.05
N PHE A 139 -13.94 -12.34 -2.12
CA PHE A 139 -14.10 -11.10 -1.35
C PHE A 139 -15.44 -10.42 -1.65
N ARG A 140 -15.80 -10.18 -2.93
CA ARG A 140 -17.07 -9.54 -3.30
C ARG A 140 -18.28 -10.30 -2.78
N ARG A 141 -18.27 -11.65 -2.81
CA ARG A 141 -19.33 -12.50 -2.26
C ARG A 141 -19.35 -12.52 -0.74
N SER A 142 -18.24 -12.17 -0.11
CA SER A 142 -18.08 -12.12 1.35
C SER A 142 -18.54 -10.81 1.97
N ILE A 143 -18.67 -9.73 1.19
CA ILE A 143 -19.02 -8.38 1.66
C ILE A 143 -20.19 -8.39 2.65
N PRO A 144 -21.33 -9.07 2.40
CA PRO A 144 -22.47 -9.04 3.33
C PRO A 144 -22.21 -9.69 4.69
N PHE A 145 -21.12 -10.45 4.83
CA PHE A 145 -20.81 -11.21 6.04
C PHE A 145 -19.78 -10.56 6.93
N TYR A 146 -19.09 -9.51 6.48
CA TYR A 146 -18.23 -8.71 7.34
C TYR A 146 -19.05 -7.89 8.33
N ASP A 147 -18.52 -7.68 9.52
CA ASP A 147 -19.11 -6.77 10.52
C ASP A 147 -18.77 -5.32 10.20
N HIS A 148 -17.58 -5.10 9.60
CA HIS A 148 -17.14 -3.82 9.06
C HIS A 148 -16.15 -4.03 7.92
N ILE A 149 -16.13 -3.13 6.93
CA ILE A 149 -15.11 -3.11 5.87
C ILE A 149 -14.49 -1.71 5.82
N PHE A 150 -13.20 -1.65 6.01
CA PHE A 150 -12.44 -0.44 5.76
C PHE A 150 -12.15 -0.30 4.27
N ALA A 151 -12.40 0.86 3.73
CA ALA A 151 -12.11 1.22 2.36
C ALA A 151 -10.83 2.06 2.29
N TYR A 152 -9.97 1.76 1.34
CA TYR A 152 -8.76 2.54 1.09
C TYR A 152 -9.09 3.89 0.44
N ARG A 153 -10.15 3.96 -0.42
CA ARG A 153 -10.55 5.13 -1.20
C ARG A 153 -12.01 5.47 -0.98
N TRP A 154 -12.35 6.74 -1.10
CA TRP A 154 -13.75 7.19 -1.07
C TRP A 154 -14.62 6.51 -2.14
N LYS A 155 -14.07 6.35 -3.37
CA LYS A 155 -14.72 5.58 -4.43
C LYS A 155 -15.19 4.19 -3.97
N ASN A 156 -14.36 3.50 -3.21
CA ASN A 156 -14.71 2.16 -2.74
C ASN A 156 -15.83 2.19 -1.67
N ILE A 157 -15.95 3.23 -0.87
CA ILE A 157 -17.12 3.44 0.00
C ILE A 157 -18.40 3.53 -0.84
N ASP A 158 -18.38 4.32 -1.92
CA ASP A 158 -19.52 4.43 -2.84
C ASP A 158 -19.84 3.09 -3.52
N ASP A 159 -18.81 2.31 -3.89
CA ASP A 159 -18.99 0.98 -4.46
C ASP A 159 -19.68 0.02 -3.48
N TYR A 160 -19.25 -0.01 -2.20
CA TYR A 160 -19.91 -0.80 -1.16
C TYR A 160 -21.36 -0.33 -0.94
N HIS A 161 -21.59 0.98 -0.90
CA HIS A 161 -22.93 1.54 -0.74
C HIS A 161 -23.86 1.17 -1.91
N ARG A 162 -23.38 1.17 -3.14
CA ARG A 162 -24.13 0.72 -4.32
C ARG A 162 -24.49 -0.76 -4.25
N MET A 163 -23.69 -1.59 -3.58
CA MET A 163 -24.00 -3.00 -3.29
C MET A 163 -24.97 -3.19 -2.11
N GLY A 164 -25.43 -2.11 -1.47
CA GLY A 164 -26.29 -2.16 -0.29
C GLY A 164 -25.56 -2.40 1.03
N TYR A 165 -24.22 -2.34 1.05
CA TYR A 165 -23.42 -2.53 2.26
C TYR A 165 -22.98 -1.17 2.83
N ARG A 166 -23.46 -0.86 4.07
CA ARG A 166 -23.26 0.45 4.70
C ARG A 166 -22.25 0.47 5.85
N LYS A 167 -21.80 -0.71 6.31
CA LYS A 167 -20.88 -0.86 7.45
C LYS A 167 -19.43 -0.66 6.96
N THR A 168 -19.13 0.55 6.51
CA THR A 168 -17.83 0.87 5.92
C THR A 168 -17.37 2.27 6.34
N SER A 169 -16.08 2.42 6.53
CA SER A 169 -15.40 3.69 6.77
C SER A 169 -14.07 3.75 6.01
N LEU A 170 -13.49 4.94 5.91
CA LEU A 170 -12.21 5.13 5.26
C LEU A 170 -11.08 4.73 6.22
N LEU A 171 -10.14 3.92 5.74
CA LEU A 171 -8.86 3.66 6.40
C LEU A 171 -7.74 3.94 5.39
N ARG A 172 -7.12 5.10 5.51
CA ARG A 172 -6.06 5.53 4.58
C ARG A 172 -4.80 4.68 4.74
N SER A 173 -3.91 4.77 3.76
CA SER A 173 -2.55 4.25 3.88
C SER A 173 -1.76 4.99 4.99
N TYR A 174 -0.53 4.58 5.18
CA TYR A 174 0.31 4.98 6.30
C TYR A 174 1.79 4.94 5.91
N TYR A 175 2.63 5.53 6.75
CA TYR A 175 4.06 5.27 6.76
C TYR A 175 4.43 4.40 7.97
N LEU A 176 5.66 3.86 7.96
CA LEU A 176 6.21 3.09 9.06
C LEU A 176 7.37 3.88 9.67
N LYS A 177 7.21 4.40 10.88
CA LYS A 177 8.24 5.22 11.56
C LYS A 177 9.61 4.54 11.66
N LYS A 178 9.63 3.19 11.66
CA LYS A 178 10.88 2.41 11.66
C LYS A 178 11.60 2.38 10.31
N ASN A 179 10.87 2.61 9.21
CA ASN A 179 11.38 2.54 7.84
C ASN A 179 11.50 3.92 7.19
N ASN A 180 10.59 4.84 7.56
CA ASN A 180 10.47 6.16 6.96
C ASN A 180 10.62 7.20 8.08
N PHE A 181 11.78 7.81 8.13
CA PHE A 181 12.13 8.81 9.13
C PHE A 181 13.11 9.82 8.56
N ARG A 182 13.09 11.01 9.14
CA ARG A 182 13.98 12.10 8.77
C ARG A 182 15.41 11.80 9.22
N SER A 183 16.37 12.06 8.33
CA SER A 183 17.79 11.90 8.58
C SER A 183 18.58 13.02 7.89
N ASP A 184 19.52 13.61 8.60
CA ASP A 184 20.43 14.63 8.02
C ASP A 184 21.59 14.01 7.22
N ALA A 185 21.69 12.68 7.20
CA ALA A 185 22.73 11.95 6.49
C ALA A 185 22.45 11.86 4.99
N VAL A 186 22.92 12.81 4.23
CA VAL A 186 22.85 12.80 2.76
C VAL A 186 23.84 11.77 2.20
N GLN A 187 23.34 10.85 1.38
CA GLN A 187 24.16 9.87 0.66
C GLN A 187 24.48 10.38 -0.74
N PRO A 188 25.76 10.64 -1.09
CA PRO A 188 26.14 11.20 -2.40
C PRO A 188 25.60 10.41 -3.59
N ALA A 189 25.49 9.08 -3.43
CA ALA A 189 24.93 8.22 -4.47
C ALA A 189 23.47 8.53 -4.82
N TYR A 190 22.72 9.11 -3.89
CA TYR A 190 21.29 9.44 -4.07
C TYR A 190 21.01 10.94 -4.16
N ALA A 191 21.99 11.80 -3.87
CA ALA A 191 21.82 13.25 -3.94
C ALA A 191 21.40 13.69 -5.34
N CYS A 192 20.29 14.40 -5.45
CA CYS A 192 19.73 14.91 -6.72
C CYS A 192 18.67 15.98 -6.46
N ASP A 193 18.28 16.71 -7.50
CA ASP A 193 17.17 17.65 -7.40
C ASP A 193 15.83 16.93 -7.31
N VAL A 194 15.64 15.91 -8.14
CA VAL A 194 14.38 15.16 -8.23
C VAL A 194 14.64 13.65 -8.17
N ILE A 195 13.84 12.94 -7.41
CA ILE A 195 13.87 11.48 -7.38
C ILE A 195 12.49 10.89 -7.69
N PHE A 196 12.47 9.84 -8.48
CA PHE A 196 11.30 8.97 -8.59
C PHE A 196 11.67 7.53 -8.22
N ILE A 197 10.95 6.96 -7.25
CA ILE A 197 11.11 5.57 -6.81
C ILE A 197 9.76 4.88 -6.94
N GLY A 198 9.53 4.17 -8.04
CA GLY A 198 8.24 3.55 -8.29
C GLY A 198 8.21 2.60 -9.45
N HIS A 199 7.17 1.76 -9.46
CA HIS A 199 6.88 0.86 -10.55
C HIS A 199 6.48 1.64 -11.81
N PHE A 200 6.91 1.17 -12.99
CA PHE A 200 6.43 1.69 -14.25
C PHE A 200 4.99 1.24 -14.52
N GLU A 201 4.15 2.18 -14.92
CA GLU A 201 2.84 1.94 -15.54
C GLU A 201 2.79 2.73 -16.85
N ASN A 202 2.13 2.20 -17.85
CA ASN A 202 1.98 2.88 -19.15
C ASN A 202 0.88 3.95 -19.07
N ASP A 203 1.18 5.05 -18.37
CA ASP A 203 0.28 6.16 -18.07
C ASP A 203 0.90 7.54 -18.38
N GLY A 204 2.06 7.54 -19.05
CA GLY A 204 2.79 8.75 -19.44
C GLY A 204 3.83 9.21 -18.41
N ARG A 205 4.03 8.46 -17.29
CA ARG A 205 5.06 8.82 -16.30
C ARG A 205 6.48 8.80 -16.86
N ASP A 206 6.76 7.97 -17.84
CA ASP A 206 8.03 7.95 -18.56
C ASP A 206 8.25 9.21 -19.40
N LEU A 207 7.22 9.70 -20.09
CA LEU A 207 7.26 10.95 -20.81
C LEU A 207 7.47 12.15 -19.87
N ALA A 208 6.83 12.15 -18.70
CA ALA A 208 7.02 13.16 -17.66
C ALA A 208 8.47 13.20 -17.14
N ILE A 209 9.06 12.02 -16.86
CA ILE A 209 10.45 11.89 -16.44
C ILE A 209 11.40 12.35 -17.54
N LYS A 210 11.13 11.95 -18.80
CA LYS A 210 11.92 12.40 -19.95
C LYS A 210 11.88 13.92 -20.10
N ALA A 211 10.71 14.55 -19.96
CA ALA A 211 10.57 16.02 -20.05
C ALA A 211 11.41 16.75 -18.99
N LEU A 212 11.48 16.24 -17.75
CA LEU A 212 12.36 16.78 -16.71
C LEU A 212 13.85 16.65 -17.08
N LEU A 213 14.25 15.50 -17.64
CA LEU A 213 15.64 15.28 -18.07
C LEU A 213 16.01 16.19 -19.25
N ASP A 214 15.10 16.35 -20.21
CA ASP A 214 15.28 17.26 -21.36
C ASP A 214 15.39 18.75 -20.91
N ALA A 215 14.73 19.11 -19.81
CA ALA A 215 14.84 20.41 -19.16
C ALA A 215 16.10 20.59 -18.30
N GLY A 216 17.00 19.59 -18.24
CA GLY A 216 18.27 19.66 -17.54
C GLY A 216 18.19 19.41 -16.04
N VAL A 217 17.10 18.83 -15.53
CA VAL A 217 16.94 18.50 -14.11
C VAL A 217 17.87 17.34 -13.71
N ASP A 218 18.59 17.47 -12.61
CA ASP A 218 19.32 16.37 -11.99
C ASP A 218 18.32 15.42 -11.34
N LEU A 219 17.98 14.35 -12.09
CA LEU A 219 16.97 13.37 -11.72
C LEU A 219 17.57 11.99 -11.51
N LYS A 220 17.09 11.26 -10.52
CA LYS A 220 17.36 9.83 -10.31
C LYS A 220 16.09 9.00 -10.39
N LEU A 221 16.20 7.85 -11.05
CA LEU A 221 15.11 6.94 -11.34
C LEU A 221 15.39 5.56 -10.77
N PHE A 222 14.45 5.04 -9.95
CA PHE A 222 14.48 3.70 -9.39
C PHE A 222 13.10 3.04 -9.48
N GLY A 223 13.08 1.71 -9.62
CA GLY A 223 11.82 0.97 -9.62
C GLY A 223 11.89 -0.32 -10.42
N THR A 224 10.72 -0.90 -10.63
CA THR A 224 10.52 -2.15 -11.39
C THR A 224 9.61 -1.89 -12.59
N GLY A 225 9.63 -2.79 -13.58
CA GLY A 225 8.75 -2.71 -14.75
C GLY A 225 9.21 -1.73 -15.84
N TRP A 226 10.27 -0.98 -15.63
CA TRP A 226 10.79 0.01 -16.57
C TRP A 226 11.29 -0.60 -17.87
N GLU A 227 11.60 -1.91 -17.88
CA GLU A 227 11.92 -2.69 -19.05
C GLU A 227 10.77 -2.79 -20.07
N THR A 228 9.56 -2.41 -19.68
CA THR A 228 8.38 -2.42 -20.55
C THR A 228 8.02 -1.04 -21.12
N SER A 229 8.75 0.02 -20.75
CA SER A 229 8.58 1.36 -21.31
C SER A 229 9.17 1.45 -22.71
N ASP A 230 8.52 2.16 -23.61
CA ASP A 230 9.06 2.49 -24.94
C ASP A 230 10.33 3.35 -24.87
N LEU A 231 10.57 4.00 -23.72
CA LEU A 231 11.76 4.80 -23.44
C LEU A 231 12.83 4.04 -22.63
N HIS A 232 12.71 2.71 -22.53
CA HIS A 232 13.64 1.89 -21.73
C HIS A 232 15.11 2.16 -22.08
N ASP A 233 15.47 2.08 -23.36
CA ASP A 233 16.85 2.24 -23.83
C ASP A 233 17.38 3.65 -23.51
N PHE A 234 16.57 4.69 -23.65
CA PHE A 234 16.90 6.05 -23.27
C PHE A 234 17.24 6.14 -21.76
N PHE A 235 16.42 5.53 -20.90
CA PHE A 235 16.64 5.56 -19.46
C PHE A 235 17.85 4.70 -19.05
N VAL A 236 18.07 3.55 -19.67
CA VAL A 236 19.26 2.71 -19.42
C VAL A 236 20.54 3.42 -19.84
N GLN A 237 20.54 4.13 -20.96
CA GLN A 237 21.69 4.94 -21.38
C GLN A 237 22.01 6.05 -20.36
N ARG A 238 20.97 6.62 -19.73
CA ARG A 238 21.12 7.73 -18.79
C ARG A 238 21.47 7.30 -17.36
N PHE A 239 20.84 6.21 -16.86
CA PHE A 239 20.91 5.78 -15.47
C PHE A 239 21.63 4.45 -15.26
N GLY A 240 21.95 3.72 -16.32
CA GLY A 240 22.32 2.32 -16.23
C GLY A 240 21.10 1.45 -15.91
N ALA A 241 21.35 0.31 -15.25
CA ALA A 241 20.26 -0.59 -14.88
C ALA A 241 19.34 0.05 -13.82
N ILE A 242 18.04 0.21 -14.15
CA ILE A 242 17.03 0.70 -13.23
C ILE A 242 16.67 -0.42 -12.26
N LYS A 243 16.91 -0.20 -10.97
CA LYS A 243 16.68 -1.19 -9.91
C LYS A 243 15.75 -0.63 -8.85
N PRO A 244 14.93 -1.45 -8.21
CA PRO A 244 14.11 -1.00 -7.08
C PRO A 244 14.98 -0.72 -5.84
N LEU A 245 14.52 0.23 -5.02
CA LEU A 245 15.07 0.47 -3.70
C LEU A 245 14.05 0.04 -2.65
N TYR A 246 14.53 -0.59 -1.58
CA TYR A 246 13.71 -1.07 -0.48
C TYR A 246 14.33 -0.70 0.87
N HIS A 247 13.49 -0.65 1.93
CA HIS A 247 13.92 -0.50 3.32
C HIS A 247 14.88 0.69 3.55
N ALA A 248 16.04 0.43 4.12
CA ALA A 248 17.01 1.47 4.47
C ALA A 248 17.50 2.27 3.24
N GLU A 249 17.72 1.60 2.09
CA GLU A 249 18.15 2.29 0.88
C GLU A 249 17.06 3.21 0.31
N TYR A 250 15.78 2.81 0.40
CA TYR A 250 14.66 3.66 0.04
C TYR A 250 14.60 4.93 0.92
N ASN A 251 14.72 4.77 2.24
CA ASN A 251 14.72 5.90 3.17
C ASN A 251 15.93 6.83 2.95
N LYS A 252 17.12 6.27 2.74
CA LYS A 252 18.35 7.05 2.44
C LYS A 252 18.18 7.84 1.15
N ALA A 253 17.60 7.23 0.11
CA ALA A 253 17.41 7.88 -1.18
C ALA A 253 16.43 9.05 -1.08
N LEU A 254 15.31 8.89 -0.37
CA LEU A 254 14.36 9.98 -0.11
C LEU A 254 15.01 11.13 0.66
N ASN A 255 15.71 10.85 1.78
CA ASN A 255 16.40 11.87 2.59
C ASN A 255 17.53 12.60 1.83
N SER A 256 18.01 12.04 0.71
CA SER A 256 19.11 12.62 -0.07
C SER A 256 18.63 13.43 -1.28
N ALA A 257 17.38 13.33 -1.65
CA ALA A 257 16.76 14.06 -2.75
C ALA A 257 16.07 15.32 -2.22
N LYS A 258 16.02 16.37 -3.05
CA LYS A 258 15.29 17.60 -2.71
C LYS A 258 13.80 17.46 -2.88
N ILE A 259 13.36 16.88 -4.01
CA ILE A 259 11.97 16.69 -4.40
C ILE A 259 11.74 15.22 -4.75
N ALA A 260 10.71 14.60 -4.21
CA ALA A 260 10.30 13.24 -4.57
C ALA A 260 8.95 13.24 -5.30
N LEU A 261 8.92 12.60 -6.48
CA LEU A 261 7.72 12.54 -7.34
C LEU A 261 6.80 11.42 -6.92
N VAL A 262 5.50 11.65 -7.08
CA VAL A 262 4.45 10.65 -6.93
C VAL A 262 3.56 10.64 -8.16
N PHE A 263 3.54 9.52 -8.89
CA PHE A 263 2.52 9.18 -9.88
C PHE A 263 1.53 8.18 -9.28
N LEU A 264 0.26 8.29 -9.68
CA LEU A 264 -0.85 7.51 -9.14
C LEU A 264 -1.23 6.35 -10.06
N SER A 265 -1.54 5.18 -9.49
CA SER A 265 -1.94 4.01 -10.28
C SER A 265 -3.33 4.19 -10.87
N LYS A 266 -3.42 4.09 -12.19
CA LYS A 266 -4.69 4.10 -12.92
C LYS A 266 -5.41 2.76 -12.78
N LEU A 267 -4.67 1.64 -12.66
CA LEU A 267 -5.21 0.30 -12.43
C LEU A 267 -6.11 0.24 -11.17
N ASN A 268 -5.66 0.87 -10.09
CA ASN A 268 -6.36 0.88 -8.81
C ASN A 268 -7.26 2.10 -8.60
N ASN A 269 -7.39 2.99 -9.60
CA ASN A 269 -8.08 4.27 -9.44
C ASN A 269 -7.55 5.05 -8.21
N ASP A 270 -6.23 5.09 -8.06
CA ASP A 270 -5.60 5.72 -6.91
C ASP A 270 -5.86 7.23 -6.89
N THR A 271 -6.31 7.73 -5.75
CA THR A 271 -6.39 9.17 -5.45
C THR A 271 -5.22 9.61 -4.57
N TYR A 272 -4.46 8.67 -4.04
CA TYR A 272 -3.20 8.81 -3.30
C TYR A 272 -2.54 7.42 -3.25
N THR A 273 -1.25 7.37 -2.88
CA THR A 273 -0.53 6.11 -2.63
C THR A 273 0.16 6.18 -1.26
N ARG A 274 0.76 5.07 -0.83
CA ARG A 274 1.54 5.05 0.41
C ARG A 274 2.72 6.04 0.37
N ARG A 275 3.33 6.27 -0.79
CA ARG A 275 4.39 7.27 -0.95
C ARG A 275 3.99 8.67 -0.52
N CYS A 276 2.70 9.02 -0.59
CA CYS A 276 2.20 10.30 -0.09
C CYS A 276 2.33 10.47 1.43
N PHE A 277 2.61 9.40 2.16
CA PHE A 277 2.89 9.41 3.60
C PHE A 277 4.37 9.13 3.88
N GLU A 278 5.01 8.25 3.10
CA GLU A 278 6.42 7.89 3.26
C GLU A 278 7.36 9.05 2.93
N ILE A 279 7.08 9.82 1.87
CA ILE A 279 7.90 10.96 1.46
C ILE A 279 7.89 12.07 2.51
N PRO A 280 6.74 12.61 2.94
CA PRO A 280 6.72 13.62 3.99
C PRO A 280 7.33 13.13 5.30
N ALA A 281 7.25 11.82 5.62
CA ALA A 281 7.88 11.25 6.82
C ALA A 281 9.40 11.39 6.85
N THR A 282 10.04 11.58 5.68
CA THR A 282 11.47 11.88 5.59
C THR A 282 11.79 13.37 5.59
N GLY A 283 10.77 14.23 5.56
CA GLY A 283 10.95 15.68 5.42
C GLY A 283 11.31 16.12 3.99
N THR A 284 11.31 15.20 3.03
CA THR A 284 11.52 15.48 1.60
C THR A 284 10.27 16.13 1.02
N MET A 285 10.45 17.14 0.17
CA MET A 285 9.32 17.78 -0.51
C MET A 285 8.63 16.79 -1.43
N MET A 286 7.32 16.57 -1.21
CA MET A 286 6.48 15.76 -2.08
C MET A 286 5.95 16.60 -3.24
N MET A 287 6.10 16.11 -4.47
CA MET A 287 5.45 16.63 -5.67
C MET A 287 4.64 15.51 -6.34
N ALA A 288 3.33 15.60 -6.31
CA ALA A 288 2.42 14.51 -6.68
C ALA A 288 1.45 14.90 -7.79
N GLU A 289 0.94 13.92 -8.53
CA GLU A 289 -0.24 14.15 -9.38
C GLU A 289 -1.40 14.68 -8.55
N TYR A 290 -2.05 15.73 -9.05
CA TYR A 290 -3.18 16.37 -8.36
C TYR A 290 -4.38 15.43 -8.27
N THR A 291 -4.95 15.34 -7.10
CA THR A 291 -6.30 14.84 -6.86
C THR A 291 -6.97 15.68 -5.76
N ALA A 292 -8.29 15.79 -5.81
CA ALA A 292 -9.05 16.49 -4.77
C ALA A 292 -8.86 15.81 -3.39
N ASP A 293 -8.62 14.50 -3.36
CA ASP A 293 -8.38 13.74 -2.14
C ASP A 293 -7.01 14.10 -1.51
N LEU A 294 -5.94 14.21 -2.32
CA LEU A 294 -4.62 14.67 -1.85
C LEU A 294 -4.65 16.13 -1.43
N ALA A 295 -5.31 17.00 -2.19
CA ALA A 295 -5.48 18.41 -1.86
C ALA A 295 -6.29 18.62 -0.56
N GLY A 296 -7.13 17.65 -0.18
CA GLY A 296 -7.82 17.65 1.12
C GLY A 296 -6.93 17.23 2.29
N MET A 297 -5.78 16.57 2.04
CA MET A 297 -4.83 16.14 3.07
C MET A 297 -3.65 17.11 3.21
N PHE A 298 -3.16 17.63 2.10
CA PHE A 298 -1.98 18.51 2.03
C PHE A 298 -2.34 19.78 1.27
N GLU A 299 -1.97 20.94 1.80
CA GLU A 299 -2.20 22.24 1.16
C GLU A 299 -1.13 22.48 0.06
N GLU A 300 -1.59 22.75 -1.18
CA GLU A 300 -0.71 22.99 -2.33
C GLU A 300 0.19 24.21 -2.10
N GLY A 301 1.48 24.04 -2.36
CA GLY A 301 2.52 25.06 -2.16
C GLY A 301 2.95 25.29 -0.72
N LYS A 302 2.38 24.57 0.25
CA LYS A 302 2.69 24.67 1.67
C LYS A 302 3.15 23.35 2.29
N ASP A 303 2.33 22.29 2.19
CA ASP A 303 2.63 20.97 2.77
C ASP A 303 3.11 19.98 1.70
N ALA A 304 2.75 20.22 0.44
CA ALA A 304 3.15 19.48 -0.73
C ALA A 304 2.97 20.35 -1.97
N GLU A 305 3.44 19.87 -3.11
CA GLU A 305 3.15 20.49 -4.40
C GLU A 305 2.45 19.46 -5.30
N PHE A 306 1.56 19.95 -6.18
CA PHE A 306 0.83 19.10 -7.11
C PHE A 306 1.06 19.53 -8.55
N PHE A 307 0.94 18.57 -9.48
CA PHE A 307 0.94 18.84 -10.91
C PHE A 307 -0.23 18.13 -11.60
N ARG A 308 -0.74 18.70 -12.67
CA ARG A 308 -1.91 18.21 -13.42
C ARG A 308 -1.54 17.69 -14.81
N ASN A 309 -0.37 18.08 -15.29
CA ASN A 309 0.20 17.64 -16.56
C ASN A 309 1.72 17.79 -16.55
N HIS A 310 2.40 17.29 -17.60
CA HIS A 310 3.85 17.27 -17.70
C HIS A 310 4.47 18.67 -17.77
N ASP A 311 3.83 19.62 -18.49
CA ASP A 311 4.33 20.99 -18.63
C ASP A 311 4.31 21.71 -17.27
N GLU A 312 3.22 21.60 -16.51
CA GLU A 312 3.10 22.11 -15.14
C GLU A 312 4.14 21.47 -14.20
N LEU A 313 4.40 20.15 -14.34
CA LEU A 313 5.43 19.47 -13.58
C LEU A 313 6.81 20.07 -13.82
N VAL A 314 7.20 20.24 -15.10
CA VAL A 314 8.49 20.81 -15.48
C VAL A 314 8.61 22.25 -14.99
N GLU A 315 7.60 23.09 -15.21
CA GLU A 315 7.57 24.48 -14.74
C GLU A 315 7.79 24.58 -13.23
N LYS A 316 7.01 23.80 -12.45
CA LYS A 316 7.06 23.81 -10.98
C LYS A 316 8.41 23.30 -10.46
N VAL A 317 8.92 22.19 -11.01
CA VAL A 317 10.25 21.66 -10.62
C VAL A 317 11.33 22.72 -10.86
N LEU A 318 11.39 23.32 -12.05
CA LEU A 318 12.38 24.35 -12.37
C LEU A 318 12.24 25.58 -11.46
N ARG A 319 11.01 25.98 -11.11
CA ARG A 319 10.76 27.08 -10.16
C ARG A 319 11.32 26.73 -8.78
N TYR A 320 11.05 25.54 -8.25
CA TYR A 320 11.52 25.13 -6.94
C TYR A 320 13.04 24.94 -6.87
N ILE A 321 13.68 24.38 -7.89
CA ILE A 321 15.15 24.25 -7.95
C ILE A 321 15.86 25.59 -7.83
N ARG A 322 15.26 26.66 -8.37
CA ARG A 322 15.80 28.04 -8.24
C ARG A 322 15.59 28.64 -6.86
N HIS A 323 14.74 28.06 -6.02
CA HIS A 323 14.36 28.50 -4.69
C HIS A 323 14.48 27.37 -3.65
N PRO A 324 15.70 26.88 -3.35
CA PRO A 324 15.91 25.73 -2.48
C PRO A 324 15.38 25.94 -1.05
N GLU A 325 15.30 27.19 -0.57
CA GLU A 325 14.66 27.54 0.70
C GLU A 325 13.18 27.14 0.73
N ARG A 326 12.46 27.29 -0.40
CA ARG A 326 11.05 26.89 -0.54
C ARG A 326 10.89 25.37 -0.52
N ILE A 327 11.82 24.61 -1.10
CA ILE A 327 11.83 23.15 -1.05
C ILE A 327 11.90 22.68 0.41
N SER A 328 12.83 23.25 1.18
CA SER A 328 13.04 22.92 2.59
C SER A 328 11.83 23.31 3.45
N GLU A 329 11.19 24.43 3.17
CA GLU A 329 9.99 24.90 3.85
C GLU A 329 8.82 23.92 3.62
N VAL A 330 8.48 23.62 2.35
CA VAL A 330 7.38 22.71 1.98
C VAL A 330 7.63 21.31 2.52
N GLY A 331 8.87 20.79 2.44
CA GLY A 331 9.21 19.49 3.02
C GLY A 331 9.01 19.45 4.54
N SER A 332 9.41 20.52 5.24
CA SER A 332 9.28 20.61 6.70
C SER A 332 7.82 20.78 7.15
N THR A 333 7.03 21.59 6.44
CA THR A 333 5.60 21.74 6.75
C THR A 333 4.81 20.48 6.41
N GLY A 334 5.14 19.79 5.31
CA GLY A 334 4.57 18.48 4.97
C GLY A 334 4.86 17.42 6.02
N TYR A 335 6.08 17.37 6.57
CA TYR A 335 6.43 16.52 7.71
C TYR A 335 5.59 16.85 8.96
N ALA A 336 5.49 18.13 9.33
CA ALA A 336 4.72 18.56 10.48
C ALA A 336 3.23 18.23 10.32
N ARG A 337 2.67 18.43 9.13
CA ARG A 337 1.31 18.08 8.78
C ARG A 337 1.05 16.58 8.91
N LEU A 338 1.95 15.75 8.35
CA LEU A 338 1.86 14.30 8.43
C LEU A 338 1.77 13.78 9.88
N LEU A 339 2.60 14.34 10.76
CA LEU A 339 2.63 13.97 12.19
C LEU A 339 1.36 14.44 12.92
N ALA A 340 0.90 15.66 12.64
CA ALA A 340 -0.30 16.23 13.28
C ALA A 340 -1.57 15.46 12.92
N ASP A 341 -1.66 14.95 11.70
CA ASP A 341 -2.85 14.22 11.20
C ASP A 341 -2.82 12.71 11.55
N GLY A 342 -1.77 12.20 12.20
CA GLY A 342 -1.69 10.81 12.66
C GLY A 342 -1.73 9.81 11.50
N HIS A 343 -0.67 9.75 10.69
CA HIS A 343 -0.60 8.87 9.51
C HIS A 343 0.37 7.69 9.68
N GLU A 344 0.79 7.37 10.87
CA GLU A 344 1.61 6.19 11.16
C GLU A 344 0.73 4.94 11.24
N VAL A 345 1.31 3.76 11.06
CA VAL A 345 0.55 2.49 11.08
C VAL A 345 -0.14 2.23 12.43
N THR A 346 0.44 2.70 13.55
CA THR A 346 -0.21 2.61 14.88
C THR A 346 -1.50 3.41 14.96
N ASP A 347 -1.57 4.57 14.29
CA ASP A 347 -2.81 5.37 14.20
C ASP A 347 -3.89 4.60 13.43
N ARG A 348 -3.50 3.88 12.37
CA ARG A 348 -4.44 3.02 11.61
C ARG A 348 -4.90 1.81 12.41
N ALA A 349 -3.98 1.19 13.17
CA ALA A 349 -4.32 0.08 14.06
C ALA A 349 -5.26 0.56 15.17
N ALA A 350 -5.03 1.75 15.75
CA ALA A 350 -5.92 2.36 16.72
C ALA A 350 -7.32 2.60 16.13
N SER A 351 -7.43 3.10 14.90
CA SER A 351 -8.73 3.27 14.22
C SER A 351 -9.47 1.93 14.02
N VAL A 352 -8.75 0.82 13.79
CA VAL A 352 -9.36 -0.52 13.71
C VAL A 352 -9.89 -0.96 15.08
N VAL A 353 -9.15 -0.70 16.14
CA VAL A 353 -9.56 -0.99 17.52
C VAL A 353 -10.76 -0.14 17.94
N GLU A 354 -10.73 1.15 17.65
CA GLU A 354 -11.86 2.06 17.92
C GLU A 354 -13.14 1.58 17.23
N GLN A 355 -13.04 1.19 15.95
CA GLN A 355 -14.19 0.65 15.22
C GLN A 355 -14.73 -0.64 15.84
N TYR A 356 -13.87 -1.47 16.43
CA TYR A 356 -14.32 -2.66 17.17
C TYR A 356 -15.20 -2.27 18.38
N TYR A 357 -14.77 -1.29 19.18
CA TYR A 357 -15.55 -0.84 20.33
C TYR A 357 -16.88 -0.21 19.89
N GLN A 358 -16.88 0.58 18.81
CA GLN A 358 -18.12 1.11 18.23
C GLN A 358 -19.08 -0.01 17.81
N CYS A 359 -18.60 -1.07 17.17
CA CYS A 359 -19.41 -2.23 16.78
C CYS A 359 -19.96 -3.01 17.98
N LYS A 360 -19.27 -2.97 19.14
CA LYS A 360 -19.72 -3.59 20.40
C LYS A 360 -20.63 -2.70 21.23
N GLY A 361 -20.82 -1.43 20.83
CA GLY A 361 -21.60 -0.45 21.63
C GLY A 361 -20.90 -0.07 22.94
N ILE A 362 -19.59 -0.14 22.99
CA ILE A 362 -18.73 0.22 24.11
C ILE A 362 -18.12 1.59 23.76
N ASN A 363 -18.58 2.66 24.41
CA ASN A 363 -18.03 4.02 24.25
C ASN A 363 -16.97 4.30 25.33
#